data_b70a7b18c5978661808933709e3c8acc
#
_entry.id   b70a7b18c5978661808933709e3c8acc
#
_cell.length_a   1.000
_cell.length_b   1.000
_cell.length_c   1.000
_cell.angle_alpha   90.00
_cell.angle_beta   90.00
_cell.angle_gamma   90.00
#
_symmetry.space_group_name_H-M   'P 1'
#
loop_
_entity.id
_entity.type
_entity.pdbx_description
1 polymer ?
#
loop_
_entity_poly.entity_id
_entity_poly.type
_entity_poly.pdbx_seq_one_letter_code
_entity_poly.pdbx_strand_id
1 'polypeptide(L)'
;MQSILNLGYGITMDAPVFSGSSAGSSPIGTTANTQDFITSEASHLGLFDLHYYGGNACNGNTEAADFLMTEAAINKSTMISRPNNIGTLLSTLHTAGRNNARIGEMNSIACLGQAGVSDTFQSALWFLDEAMSYAQAGVSGINLFSVATTSYYSPFTFGHSGTTPSFTYSLGKINPIYYGMLAESMMLQSNAALLPVTLSTSKNIKAYATKDSANNVRLLLINKEETASGDGSVTLTMSGGGNASLWKLLVTGNNYAASDYTALTTGGDTITLGGQTFKGSTDGSIQGTQSLPTVVPSGSNYTIPLPHTSAVIVKIPLS
;
A
#
# COMPACT_ATOMS: atom_id res chain seq x y z
N MET A 1 -12.09 -4.29 -30.06
CA MET A 1 -11.89 -5.49 -29.21
C MET A 1 -12.21 -6.77 -29.97
N GLN A 2 -13.43 -6.96 -30.47
CA GLN A 2 -13.85 -8.19 -31.18
C GLN A 2 -12.93 -8.58 -32.37
N SER A 3 -12.40 -7.61 -33.11
CA SER A 3 -11.49 -7.89 -34.24
C SER A 3 -10.19 -8.59 -33.82
N ILE A 4 -9.67 -8.29 -32.64
CA ILE A 4 -8.47 -8.92 -32.09
C ILE A 4 -8.79 -10.35 -31.60
N LEU A 5 -9.93 -10.50 -30.93
CA LEU A 5 -10.39 -11.82 -30.43
C LEU A 5 -10.67 -12.80 -31.58
N ASN A 6 -11.16 -12.30 -32.71
CA ASN A 6 -11.42 -13.10 -33.91
C ASN A 6 -10.17 -13.69 -34.57
N LEU A 7 -8.94 -13.28 -34.15
CA LEU A 7 -7.70 -13.89 -34.61
C LEU A 7 -7.44 -15.28 -34.03
N GLY A 8 -8.24 -15.72 -33.05
CA GLY A 8 -8.20 -17.09 -32.54
C GLY A 8 -6.99 -17.45 -31.66
N TYR A 9 -6.26 -16.44 -31.16
CA TYR A 9 -5.07 -16.66 -30.34
C TYR A 9 -5.36 -17.00 -28.87
N GLY A 10 -6.61 -17.11 -28.48
CA GLY A 10 -7.00 -17.43 -27.09
C GLY A 10 -6.59 -16.39 -26.06
N ILE A 11 -6.38 -15.13 -26.48
CA ILE A 11 -6.00 -14.02 -25.60
C ILE A 11 -7.22 -13.52 -24.83
N THR A 12 -6.99 -13.19 -23.56
CA THR A 12 -7.93 -12.41 -22.76
C THR A 12 -7.51 -10.95 -22.77
N MET A 13 -8.47 -10.04 -22.77
CA MET A 13 -8.21 -8.61 -22.83
C MET A 13 -8.13 -8.03 -21.43
N ASP A 14 -7.11 -7.21 -21.20
CA ASP A 14 -7.00 -6.30 -20.07
C ASP A 14 -7.55 -4.94 -20.50
N ALA A 15 -8.64 -4.51 -19.90
CA ALA A 15 -9.31 -3.25 -20.26
C ALA A 15 -10.36 -2.88 -19.20
N PRO A 16 -10.76 -1.63 -19.15
CA PRO A 16 -10.11 -0.44 -19.71
C PRO A 16 -9.02 0.05 -18.76
N VAL A 17 -7.98 0.64 -19.28
CA VAL A 17 -7.00 1.36 -18.48
C VAL A 17 -7.49 2.79 -18.30
N PHE A 18 -8.03 3.11 -17.14
CA PHE A 18 -8.49 4.47 -16.81
C PHE A 18 -7.53 5.17 -15.87
N SER A 19 -6.92 6.25 -16.31
CA SER A 19 -6.28 7.16 -15.37
C SER A 19 -7.36 8.00 -14.68
N GLY A 20 -7.51 7.83 -13.39
CA GLY A 20 -8.50 8.54 -12.57
C GLY A 20 -8.21 10.04 -12.37
N SER A 21 -7.36 10.65 -13.19
CA SER A 21 -6.84 11.99 -12.93
C SER A 21 -7.81 13.13 -13.23
N SER A 22 -8.98 12.88 -13.84
CA SER A 22 -9.96 13.94 -13.99
C SER A 22 -11.38 13.39 -14.21
N ALA A 23 -12.21 13.56 -13.23
CA ALA A 23 -13.64 13.28 -13.29
C ALA A 23 -14.39 14.11 -14.36
N GLY A 24 -13.72 14.80 -15.25
CA GLY A 24 -14.35 15.74 -16.16
C GLY A 24 -13.93 15.67 -17.62
N SER A 25 -12.90 14.92 -18.01
CA SER A 25 -12.35 15.01 -19.37
C SER A 25 -12.31 13.69 -20.16
N SER A 26 -12.62 12.55 -19.55
CA SER A 26 -12.75 11.29 -20.29
C SER A 26 -14.22 10.97 -20.52
N PRO A 27 -14.64 10.60 -21.74
CA PRO A 27 -16.01 10.14 -22.00
C PRO A 27 -16.40 8.90 -21.20
N ILE A 28 -15.43 8.22 -20.60
CA ILE A 28 -15.62 7.03 -19.77
C ILE A 28 -15.43 7.34 -18.27
N GLY A 29 -15.17 8.60 -17.89
CA GLY A 29 -14.79 9.02 -16.53
C GLY A 29 -15.90 9.05 -15.49
N THR A 30 -17.14 8.69 -15.82
CA THR A 30 -18.25 8.59 -14.87
C THR A 30 -18.45 7.14 -14.45
N THR A 31 -18.95 6.93 -13.23
CA THR A 31 -19.33 5.59 -12.74
C THR A 31 -20.32 4.91 -13.68
N ALA A 32 -21.32 5.65 -14.18
CA ALA A 32 -22.33 5.14 -15.13
C ALA A 32 -21.70 4.62 -16.43
N ASN A 33 -20.86 5.42 -17.07
CA ASN A 33 -20.20 5.01 -18.31
C ASN A 33 -19.28 3.80 -18.12
N THR A 34 -18.62 3.71 -16.98
CA THR A 34 -17.77 2.56 -16.63
C THR A 34 -18.61 1.31 -16.39
N GLN A 35 -19.76 1.43 -15.74
CA GLN A 35 -20.72 0.34 -15.56
C GLN A 35 -21.31 -0.15 -16.90
N ASP A 36 -21.66 0.78 -17.78
CA ASP A 36 -22.13 0.46 -19.14
C ASP A 36 -21.05 -0.27 -19.95
N PHE A 37 -19.79 0.17 -19.85
CA PHE A 37 -18.66 -0.52 -20.47
C PHE A 37 -18.51 -1.95 -19.94
N ILE A 38 -18.52 -2.14 -18.62
CA ILE A 38 -18.41 -3.47 -17.99
C ILE A 38 -19.55 -4.36 -18.51
N THR A 39 -20.77 -3.85 -18.54
CA THR A 39 -21.95 -4.62 -18.96
C THR A 39 -21.87 -5.02 -20.43
N SER A 40 -21.44 -4.10 -21.29
CA SER A 40 -21.37 -4.33 -22.74
C SER A 40 -20.23 -5.26 -23.14
N GLU A 41 -19.08 -5.17 -22.44
CA GLU A 41 -17.84 -5.84 -22.84
C GLU A 41 -17.46 -7.02 -21.94
N ALA A 42 -18.32 -7.38 -20.96
CA ALA A 42 -18.02 -8.42 -19.98
C ALA A 42 -17.52 -9.73 -20.59
N SER A 43 -18.09 -10.17 -21.72
CA SER A 43 -17.68 -11.41 -22.40
C SER A 43 -16.25 -11.38 -22.92
N HIS A 44 -15.66 -10.20 -23.09
CA HIS A 44 -14.33 -9.96 -23.64
C HIS A 44 -13.30 -9.61 -22.57
N LEU A 45 -13.74 -9.26 -21.35
CA LEU A 45 -12.86 -8.87 -20.26
C LEU A 45 -12.23 -10.09 -19.58
N GLY A 46 -10.91 -10.16 -19.60
CA GLY A 46 -10.12 -11.06 -18.76
C GLY A 46 -9.74 -10.39 -17.44
N LEU A 47 -9.45 -9.10 -17.50
CA LEU A 47 -9.09 -8.26 -16.37
C LEU A 47 -9.73 -6.88 -16.54
N PHE A 48 -10.29 -6.33 -15.46
CA PHE A 48 -10.76 -4.95 -15.38
C PHE A 48 -9.71 -4.11 -14.67
N ASP A 49 -9.16 -3.11 -15.35
CA ASP A 49 -8.03 -2.33 -14.87
C ASP A 49 -8.37 -0.85 -14.67
N LEU A 50 -7.88 -0.31 -13.56
CA LEU A 50 -8.02 1.10 -13.19
C LEU A 50 -6.70 1.66 -12.70
N HIS A 51 -6.55 3.00 -12.80
CA HIS A 51 -5.42 3.73 -12.21
C HIS A 51 -5.87 4.58 -11.03
N TYR A 52 -4.99 4.76 -10.04
CA TYR A 52 -5.23 5.61 -8.90
C TYR A 52 -3.97 6.32 -8.41
N TYR A 53 -4.08 7.62 -8.18
CA TYR A 53 -3.09 8.43 -7.46
C TYR A 53 -3.80 9.24 -6.39
N GLY A 54 -3.32 9.15 -5.15
CA GLY A 54 -3.91 9.86 -4.01
C GLY A 54 -3.86 11.37 -4.20
N GLY A 55 -2.70 11.90 -4.62
CA GLY A 55 -2.45 13.30 -4.85
C GLY A 55 -1.96 13.64 -6.26
N ASN A 56 -1.63 14.93 -6.48
CA ASN A 56 -1.22 15.44 -7.79
C ASN A 56 -0.16 16.55 -7.65
N ALA A 57 1.05 16.30 -8.18
CA ALA A 57 2.13 17.28 -8.27
C ALA A 57 2.38 17.75 -9.72
N CYS A 58 1.47 17.46 -10.66
CA CYS A 58 1.62 17.87 -12.05
C CYS A 58 1.41 19.39 -12.21
N ASN A 59 2.12 19.98 -13.17
CA ASN A 59 1.97 21.39 -13.54
C ASN A 59 2.18 22.38 -12.38
N GLY A 60 3.06 22.05 -11.43
CA GLY A 60 3.37 22.89 -10.28
C GLY A 60 2.37 22.82 -9.13
N ASN A 61 1.41 21.90 -9.19
CA ASN A 61 0.58 21.58 -8.02
C ASN A 61 1.41 20.97 -6.90
N THR A 62 0.97 21.15 -5.66
CA THR A 62 1.58 20.56 -4.47
C THR A 62 0.49 20.10 -3.50
N GLU A 63 0.77 19.01 -2.81
CA GLU A 63 -0.03 18.55 -1.68
C GLU A 63 0.56 19.03 -0.35
N ALA A 64 -0.19 19.02 0.72
CA ALA A 64 0.28 19.36 2.06
C ALA A 64 1.41 18.43 2.53
N ALA A 65 2.24 18.89 3.46
CA ALA A 65 3.41 18.13 3.92
C ALA A 65 3.02 16.79 4.61
N ASP A 66 1.85 16.74 5.22
CA ASP A 66 1.25 15.59 5.91
C ASP A 66 0.23 14.83 5.08
N PHE A 67 0.12 15.13 3.79
CA PHE A 67 -0.97 14.67 2.93
C PHE A 67 -1.21 13.16 3.00
N LEU A 68 -0.15 12.36 2.99
CA LEU A 68 -0.27 10.89 2.98
C LEU A 68 -0.73 10.32 4.34
N MET A 69 -0.72 11.12 5.40
CA MET A 69 -1.32 10.77 6.69
C MET A 69 -2.84 10.93 6.68
N THR A 70 -3.41 11.66 5.74
CA THR A 70 -4.82 12.01 5.67
C THR A 70 -5.68 10.97 4.94
N GLU A 71 -6.99 10.98 5.20
CA GLU A 71 -7.96 10.18 4.43
C GLU A 71 -8.07 10.62 2.96
N ALA A 72 -7.75 11.88 2.66
CA ALA A 72 -7.82 12.38 1.29
C ALA A 72 -6.84 11.67 0.35
N ALA A 73 -5.70 11.20 0.89
CA ALA A 73 -4.72 10.45 0.11
C ALA A 73 -5.18 9.02 -0.24
N ILE A 74 -6.08 8.44 0.56
CA ILE A 74 -6.64 7.10 0.33
C ILE A 74 -7.93 7.19 -0.50
N ASN A 75 -8.80 8.14 -0.16
CA ASN A 75 -10.15 8.22 -0.67
C ASN A 75 -10.45 9.58 -1.31
N LYS A 76 -9.70 9.92 -2.35
CA LYS A 76 -9.94 11.17 -3.11
C LYS A 76 -11.38 11.20 -3.67
N SER A 77 -12.17 12.16 -3.21
CA SER A 77 -13.63 12.16 -3.38
C SER A 77 -14.11 12.15 -4.84
N THR A 78 -13.28 12.62 -5.78
CA THR A 78 -13.63 12.76 -7.20
C THR A 78 -13.28 11.53 -8.04
N MET A 79 -12.63 10.50 -7.47
CA MET A 79 -12.14 9.36 -8.25
C MET A 79 -12.97 8.11 -8.00
N ILE A 80 -13.40 7.46 -9.08
CA ILE A 80 -14.16 6.21 -9.03
C ILE A 80 -13.30 4.99 -8.68
N SER A 81 -12.01 5.07 -8.94
CA SER A 81 -11.03 4.02 -8.67
C SER A 81 -10.57 3.95 -7.21
N ARG A 82 -10.97 4.88 -6.36
CA ARG A 82 -10.60 4.88 -4.93
C ARG A 82 -11.23 3.69 -4.17
N PRO A 83 -10.61 3.20 -3.10
CA PRO A 83 -11.10 2.03 -2.35
C PRO A 83 -12.57 2.11 -1.95
N ASN A 84 -13.05 3.26 -1.45
CA ASN A 84 -14.43 3.43 -1.02
C ASN A 84 -15.47 3.50 -2.15
N ASN A 85 -15.06 3.73 -3.38
CA ASN A 85 -15.96 3.82 -4.55
C ASN A 85 -15.93 2.58 -5.43
N ILE A 86 -14.79 1.91 -5.50
CA ILE A 86 -14.56 0.80 -6.43
C ILE A 86 -15.54 -0.36 -6.22
N GLY A 87 -16.07 -0.52 -5.01
CA GLY A 87 -17.03 -1.59 -4.68
C GLY A 87 -18.26 -1.62 -5.59
N THR A 88 -18.76 -0.46 -6.02
CA THR A 88 -19.87 -0.39 -6.97
C THR A 88 -19.48 -0.97 -8.33
N LEU A 89 -18.29 -0.65 -8.83
CA LEU A 89 -17.78 -1.18 -10.10
C LEU A 89 -17.51 -2.68 -10.01
N LEU A 90 -16.94 -3.14 -8.89
CA LEU A 90 -16.72 -4.57 -8.64
C LEU A 90 -18.02 -5.35 -8.58
N SER A 91 -19.08 -4.79 -7.97
CA SER A 91 -20.42 -5.40 -7.95
C SER A 91 -20.98 -5.56 -9.37
N THR A 92 -20.83 -4.55 -10.23
CA THR A 92 -21.23 -4.63 -11.64
C THR A 92 -20.42 -5.69 -12.38
N LEU A 93 -19.10 -5.75 -12.15
CA LEU A 93 -18.21 -6.73 -12.76
C LEU A 93 -18.59 -8.16 -12.35
N HIS A 94 -18.86 -8.41 -11.07
CA HIS A 94 -19.31 -9.70 -10.56
C HIS A 94 -20.66 -10.11 -11.14
N THR A 95 -21.61 -9.17 -11.24
CA THR A 95 -22.91 -9.41 -11.86
C THR A 95 -22.77 -9.83 -13.34
N ALA A 96 -21.77 -9.27 -14.01
CA ALA A 96 -21.41 -9.64 -15.39
C ALA A 96 -20.57 -10.95 -15.49
N GLY A 97 -20.39 -11.68 -14.39
CA GLY A 97 -19.67 -12.95 -14.34
C GLY A 97 -18.16 -12.84 -14.38
N ARG A 98 -17.61 -11.69 -13.98
CA ARG A 98 -16.17 -11.41 -13.94
C ARG A 98 -15.71 -11.09 -12.53
N ASN A 99 -14.54 -11.62 -12.12
CA ASN A 99 -14.05 -11.50 -10.76
C ASN A 99 -12.64 -10.87 -10.65
N ASN A 100 -12.03 -10.54 -11.78
CA ASN A 100 -10.68 -9.98 -11.79
C ASN A 100 -10.73 -8.47 -12.01
N ALA A 101 -10.41 -7.72 -10.98
CA ALA A 101 -10.17 -6.29 -11.06
C ALA A 101 -8.80 -5.98 -10.48
N ARG A 102 -8.11 -5.03 -11.07
CA ARG A 102 -6.76 -4.63 -10.68
C ARG A 102 -6.64 -3.12 -10.67
N ILE A 103 -5.79 -2.60 -9.80
CA ILE A 103 -5.27 -1.25 -9.95
C ILE A 103 -3.93 -1.39 -10.69
N GLY A 104 -3.99 -1.27 -12.02
CA GLY A 104 -2.85 -1.55 -12.90
C GLY A 104 -1.79 -0.47 -12.87
N GLU A 105 -2.13 0.71 -12.36
CA GLU A 105 -1.16 1.75 -12.08
C GLU A 105 -1.59 2.58 -10.88
N MET A 106 -0.73 2.67 -9.87
CA MET A 106 -0.94 3.56 -8.73
C MET A 106 0.36 4.06 -8.14
N ASN A 107 0.29 5.19 -7.48
CA ASN A 107 1.27 5.62 -6.49
C ASN A 107 0.71 6.77 -5.65
N SER A 108 1.50 7.31 -4.69
CA SER A 108 1.06 8.32 -3.75
C SER A 108 0.62 9.62 -4.42
N ILE A 109 1.50 10.25 -5.19
CA ILE A 109 1.26 11.55 -5.83
C ILE A 109 1.68 11.47 -7.31
N ALA A 110 0.76 11.79 -8.23
CA ALA A 110 1.02 11.76 -9.66
C ALA A 110 2.17 12.69 -10.07
N CYS A 111 2.77 12.43 -11.25
CA CYS A 111 3.92 13.14 -11.80
C CYS A 111 5.22 12.96 -10.99
N LEU A 112 5.60 11.71 -10.77
CA LEU A 112 6.84 11.26 -10.15
C LEU A 112 6.95 11.51 -8.64
N GLY A 113 5.82 11.77 -7.98
CA GLY A 113 5.77 12.03 -6.54
C GLY A 113 6.14 13.48 -6.20
N GLN A 114 6.07 13.78 -4.92
CA GLN A 114 6.42 15.09 -4.34
C GLN A 114 7.52 14.93 -3.31
N ALA A 115 8.59 15.71 -3.46
CA ALA A 115 9.68 15.76 -2.49
C ALA A 115 9.18 16.13 -1.09
N GLY A 116 9.68 15.46 -0.06
CA GLY A 116 9.28 15.67 1.33
C GLY A 116 7.90 15.11 1.69
N VAL A 117 7.23 14.44 0.76
CA VAL A 117 5.95 13.76 0.98
C VAL A 117 6.05 12.30 0.51
N SER A 118 6.23 12.08 -0.79
CA SER A 118 6.25 10.73 -1.37
C SER A 118 7.49 9.92 -1.00
N ASP A 119 8.61 10.58 -0.67
CA ASP A 119 9.89 10.00 -0.30
C ASP A 119 10.15 9.97 1.21
N THR A 120 9.09 10.12 2.02
CA THR A 120 9.17 10.14 3.48
C THR A 120 8.39 8.97 4.11
N PHE A 121 8.52 8.79 5.43
CA PHE A 121 7.95 7.64 6.16
C PHE A 121 6.44 7.52 6.02
N GLN A 122 5.73 8.64 5.87
CA GLN A 122 4.29 8.61 5.64
C GLN A 122 3.90 7.77 4.40
N SER A 123 4.78 7.68 3.40
CA SER A 123 4.51 6.87 2.19
C SER A 123 4.42 5.37 2.49
N ALA A 124 5.17 4.89 3.50
CA ALA A 124 5.07 3.51 3.94
C ALA A 124 3.72 3.22 4.62
N LEU A 125 3.26 4.13 5.48
CA LEU A 125 1.97 4.01 6.16
C LEU A 125 0.80 4.15 5.18
N TRP A 126 0.90 5.10 4.23
CA TRP A 126 -0.05 5.28 3.15
C TRP A 126 -0.19 4.01 2.31
N PHE A 127 0.94 3.45 1.86
CA PHE A 127 0.92 2.25 1.01
C PHE A 127 0.24 1.07 1.70
N LEU A 128 0.53 0.85 2.99
CA LEU A 128 -0.09 -0.21 3.79
C LEU A 128 -1.61 -0.03 3.87
N ASP A 129 -2.07 1.17 4.17
CA ASP A 129 -3.50 1.50 4.27
C ASP A 129 -4.20 1.34 2.91
N GLU A 130 -3.60 1.86 1.86
CA GLU A 130 -4.12 1.81 0.49
C GLU A 130 -4.23 0.37 -0.02
N ALA A 131 -3.15 -0.40 0.07
CA ALA A 131 -3.10 -1.78 -0.41
C ALA A 131 -4.13 -2.68 0.31
N MET A 132 -4.21 -2.56 1.63
CA MET A 132 -5.16 -3.34 2.43
C MET A 132 -6.62 -2.88 2.21
N SER A 133 -6.84 -1.59 1.96
CA SER A 133 -8.17 -1.07 1.61
C SER A 133 -8.66 -1.62 0.26
N TYR A 134 -7.78 -1.69 -0.74
CA TYR A 134 -8.12 -2.34 -2.01
C TYR A 134 -8.38 -3.84 -1.86
N ALA A 135 -7.56 -4.52 -1.08
CA ALA A 135 -7.77 -5.94 -0.80
C ALA A 135 -9.14 -6.18 -0.15
N GLN A 136 -9.52 -5.36 0.84
CA GLN A 136 -10.85 -5.42 1.47
C GLN A 136 -11.98 -5.11 0.50
N ALA A 137 -11.77 -4.18 -0.44
CA ALA A 137 -12.74 -3.89 -1.49
C ALA A 137 -12.92 -5.03 -2.50
N GLY A 138 -12.02 -6.02 -2.53
CA GLY A 138 -12.08 -7.17 -3.45
C GLY A 138 -11.25 -6.99 -4.73
N VAL A 139 -10.31 -6.04 -4.75
CA VAL A 139 -9.34 -5.89 -5.83
C VAL A 139 -8.34 -7.03 -5.77
N SER A 140 -8.08 -7.70 -6.88
CA SER A 140 -7.23 -8.89 -6.96
C SER A 140 -5.72 -8.58 -7.01
N GLY A 141 -5.34 -7.31 -7.16
CA GLY A 141 -3.95 -6.89 -7.14
C GLY A 141 -3.76 -5.41 -7.47
N ILE A 142 -2.60 -4.91 -7.12
CA ILE A 142 -2.16 -3.54 -7.40
C ILE A 142 -0.80 -3.56 -8.07
N ASN A 143 -0.53 -2.61 -8.97
CA ASN A 143 0.78 -2.37 -9.56
C ASN A 143 1.26 -0.99 -9.15
N LEU A 144 2.34 -0.95 -8.38
CA LEU A 144 2.96 0.32 -8.00
C LEU A 144 3.81 0.84 -9.16
N PHE A 145 3.40 1.95 -9.76
CA PHE A 145 4.17 2.58 -10.82
C PHE A 145 5.48 3.14 -10.27
N SER A 146 6.57 2.84 -10.93
CA SER A 146 7.90 3.32 -10.53
C SER A 146 8.79 3.56 -11.74
N VAL A 147 9.77 4.46 -11.58
CA VAL A 147 10.84 4.70 -12.56
C VAL A 147 12.19 4.54 -11.88
N ALA A 148 13.17 4.07 -12.62
CA ALA A 148 14.48 3.72 -12.08
C ALA A 148 15.32 4.92 -11.64
N THR A 149 14.99 6.13 -12.10
CA THR A 149 15.77 7.36 -11.84
C THR A 149 14.95 8.37 -11.05
N THR A 150 15.18 9.62 -11.18
CA THR A 150 14.59 10.75 -10.45
C THR A 150 13.08 10.64 -10.20
N SER A 151 12.70 9.99 -9.09
CA SER A 151 11.33 9.87 -8.64
C SER A 151 11.29 9.88 -7.13
N TYR A 152 10.31 10.56 -6.56
CA TYR A 152 10.11 10.62 -5.11
C TYR A 152 9.29 9.44 -4.58
N TYR A 153 8.50 8.79 -5.43
CA TYR A 153 7.62 7.69 -5.02
C TYR A 153 8.12 6.28 -5.36
N SER A 154 9.21 6.15 -6.15
CA SER A 154 9.72 4.82 -6.49
C SER A 154 10.28 4.12 -5.26
N PRO A 155 10.01 2.81 -5.08
CA PRO A 155 10.60 2.05 -3.97
C PRO A 155 12.13 2.07 -3.98
N PHE A 156 12.70 2.04 -5.19
CA PHE A 156 14.15 2.11 -5.41
C PHE A 156 14.47 3.13 -6.49
N THR A 157 15.64 3.75 -6.36
CA THR A 157 16.27 4.48 -7.46
C THR A 157 17.65 3.91 -7.76
N PHE A 158 18.09 4.05 -8.98
CA PHE A 158 19.40 3.57 -9.43
C PHE A 158 20.18 4.71 -10.07
N GLY A 159 21.47 4.80 -9.73
CA GLY A 159 22.46 5.53 -10.51
C GLY A 159 23.04 4.66 -11.61
N HIS A 160 23.58 5.26 -12.65
CA HIS A 160 24.37 4.55 -13.65
C HIS A 160 25.63 5.32 -14.00
N SER A 161 26.67 4.61 -14.37
CA SER A 161 27.90 5.13 -14.95
C SER A 161 28.26 4.36 -16.22
N GLY A 162 29.11 4.93 -17.07
CA GLY A 162 29.46 4.35 -18.36
C GLY A 162 28.68 4.97 -19.52
N THR A 163 28.94 4.44 -20.71
CA THR A 163 28.29 4.88 -21.96
C THR A 163 27.79 3.67 -22.73
N THR A 164 26.79 3.88 -23.57
CA THR A 164 26.28 2.80 -24.44
C THR A 164 27.43 2.13 -25.23
N PRO A 165 27.52 0.78 -25.26
CA PRO A 165 26.55 -0.18 -24.70
C PRO A 165 26.87 -0.66 -23.29
N SER A 166 27.84 -0.10 -22.58
CA SER A 166 28.32 -0.61 -21.28
C SER A 166 27.95 0.33 -20.16
N PHE A 167 26.83 0.04 -19.46
CA PHE A 167 26.44 0.72 -18.25
C PHE A 167 26.71 -0.13 -17.01
N THR A 168 27.16 0.52 -15.96
CA THR A 168 27.19 -0.03 -14.61
C THR A 168 26.09 0.66 -13.78
N TYR A 169 25.22 -0.14 -13.19
CA TYR A 169 24.17 0.35 -12.32
C TYR A 169 24.57 0.19 -10.86
N SER A 170 24.19 1.15 -10.06
CA SER A 170 24.35 1.11 -8.61
C SER A 170 23.03 1.47 -7.94
N LEU A 171 22.75 0.87 -6.80
CA LEU A 171 21.61 1.27 -5.98
C LEU A 171 21.80 2.73 -5.53
N GLY A 172 20.80 3.57 -5.80
CA GLY A 172 20.78 4.96 -5.38
C GLY A 172 20.14 5.12 -4.01
N LYS A 173 18.83 4.85 -3.94
CA LYS A 173 18.04 4.98 -2.71
C LYS A 173 17.10 3.79 -2.57
N ILE A 174 16.76 3.47 -1.32
CA ILE A 174 15.55 2.73 -0.96
C ILE A 174 14.64 3.71 -0.24
N ASN A 175 13.48 4.00 -0.83
CA ASN A 175 12.53 4.93 -0.26
C ASN A 175 11.64 4.25 0.78
N PRO A 176 11.08 5.02 1.74
CA PRO A 176 10.28 4.46 2.83
C PRO A 176 9.09 3.61 2.40
N ILE A 177 8.47 3.89 1.25
CA ILE A 177 7.37 3.09 0.69
C ILE A 177 7.72 1.60 0.58
N TYR A 178 9.00 1.25 0.38
CA TYR A 178 9.43 -0.15 0.29
C TYR A 178 9.25 -0.90 1.62
N TYR A 179 9.41 -0.24 2.76
CA TYR A 179 9.09 -0.85 4.07
C TYR A 179 7.59 -1.17 4.19
N GLY A 180 6.73 -0.30 3.63
CA GLY A 180 5.29 -0.56 3.53
C GLY A 180 5.00 -1.80 2.67
N MET A 181 5.65 -1.92 1.50
CA MET A 181 5.51 -3.09 0.63
C MET A 181 5.95 -4.40 1.32
N LEU A 182 7.05 -4.36 2.06
CA LEU A 182 7.50 -5.53 2.83
C LEU A 182 6.51 -5.91 3.92
N ALA A 183 5.99 -4.93 4.66
CA ALA A 183 5.01 -5.16 5.71
C ALA A 183 3.69 -5.69 5.13
N GLU A 184 3.24 -5.18 3.97
CA GLU A 184 2.07 -5.70 3.27
C GLU A 184 2.28 -7.17 2.84
N SER A 185 3.45 -7.50 2.27
CA SER A 185 3.76 -8.87 1.88
C SER A 185 3.71 -9.84 3.06
N MET A 186 4.02 -9.38 4.28
CA MET A 186 3.89 -10.19 5.49
C MET A 186 2.42 -10.45 5.86
N MET A 187 1.50 -9.53 5.55
CA MET A 187 0.07 -9.73 5.78
C MET A 187 -0.55 -10.77 4.84
N LEU A 188 -0.04 -10.87 3.62
CA LEU A 188 -0.59 -11.69 2.54
C LEU A 188 0.13 -13.03 2.33
N GLN A 189 1.01 -13.42 3.23
CA GLN A 189 1.76 -14.68 3.14
C GLN A 189 0.86 -15.93 3.18
N SER A 190 1.32 -17.00 2.54
CA SER A 190 0.77 -18.35 2.70
C SER A 190 -0.72 -18.44 2.37
N ASN A 191 -1.15 -17.84 1.25
CA ASN A 191 -2.55 -17.81 0.81
C ASN A 191 -3.49 -17.26 1.90
N ALA A 192 -3.09 -16.16 2.54
CA ALA A 192 -3.86 -15.55 3.60
C ALA A 192 -5.22 -15.04 3.09
N ALA A 193 -6.27 -15.35 3.83
CA ALA A 193 -7.60 -14.80 3.61
C ALA A 193 -7.84 -13.60 4.52
N LEU A 194 -8.51 -12.57 4.00
CA LEU A 194 -8.93 -11.43 4.79
C LEU A 194 -9.96 -11.83 5.84
N LEU A 195 -9.86 -11.25 7.02
CA LEU A 195 -10.82 -11.38 8.09
C LEU A 195 -11.51 -10.04 8.36
N PRO A 196 -12.80 -10.04 8.74
CA PRO A 196 -13.46 -8.83 9.21
C PRO A 196 -12.84 -8.35 10.51
N VAL A 197 -12.64 -7.04 10.62
CA VAL A 197 -12.16 -6.37 11.83
C VAL A 197 -13.11 -5.23 12.17
N THR A 198 -13.45 -5.10 13.46
CA THR A 198 -14.14 -3.93 13.98
C THR A 198 -13.18 -3.15 14.87
N LEU A 199 -12.95 -1.90 14.52
CA LEU A 199 -12.13 -0.97 15.31
C LEU A 199 -13.01 0.15 15.86
N SER A 200 -12.94 0.39 17.17
CA SER A 200 -13.61 1.49 17.84
C SER A 200 -12.58 2.49 18.34
N THR A 201 -12.45 3.61 17.64
CA THR A 201 -11.54 4.70 18.00
C THR A 201 -11.98 6.00 17.34
N SER A 202 -11.64 7.13 17.96
CA SER A 202 -11.76 8.47 17.36
C SER A 202 -10.44 8.95 16.72
N LYS A 203 -9.36 8.17 16.85
CA LYS A 203 -8.04 8.50 16.30
C LYS A 203 -7.93 8.02 14.85
N ASN A 204 -7.00 8.60 14.10
CA ASN A 204 -6.67 8.17 12.74
C ASN A 204 -5.86 6.85 12.76
N ILE A 205 -6.54 5.78 13.17
CA ILE A 205 -5.98 4.43 13.25
C ILE A 205 -6.76 3.51 12.31
N LYS A 206 -6.04 2.65 11.58
CA LYS A 206 -6.62 1.61 10.72
C LYS A 206 -6.27 0.23 11.24
N ALA A 207 -7.14 -0.73 10.97
CA ALA A 207 -6.95 -2.13 11.35
C ALA A 207 -7.37 -3.07 10.22
N TYR A 208 -6.51 -4.03 9.90
CA TYR A 208 -6.74 -5.06 8.90
C TYR A 208 -6.32 -6.40 9.46
N ALA A 209 -7.04 -7.47 9.14
CA ALA A 209 -6.66 -8.80 9.59
C ALA A 209 -6.67 -9.82 8.47
N THR A 210 -5.77 -10.78 8.57
CA THR A 210 -5.69 -11.94 7.69
C THR A 210 -5.50 -13.22 8.50
N LYS A 211 -5.89 -14.36 7.92
CA LYS A 211 -5.57 -15.68 8.44
C LYS A 211 -4.89 -16.49 7.34
N ASP A 212 -3.72 -17.02 7.64
CA ASP A 212 -2.95 -17.84 6.71
C ASP A 212 -3.29 -19.35 6.80
N SER A 213 -2.81 -20.10 5.81
CA SER A 213 -2.97 -21.57 5.77
C SER A 213 -2.22 -22.33 6.88
N ALA A 214 -1.24 -21.67 7.54
CA ALA A 214 -0.52 -22.21 8.68
C ALA A 214 -1.21 -21.91 10.03
N ASN A 215 -2.49 -21.49 9.98
CA ASN A 215 -3.33 -21.21 11.13
C ASN A 215 -2.83 -20.05 12.02
N ASN A 216 -2.17 -19.03 11.40
CA ASN A 216 -1.85 -17.79 12.10
C ASN A 216 -2.85 -16.70 11.71
N VAL A 217 -3.28 -15.91 12.67
CA VAL A 217 -3.93 -14.62 12.44
C VAL A 217 -2.87 -13.53 12.45
N ARG A 218 -2.94 -12.64 11.48
CA ARG A 218 -2.16 -11.40 11.48
C ARG A 218 -3.11 -10.22 11.55
N LEU A 219 -2.85 -9.33 12.49
CA LEU A 219 -3.52 -8.03 12.61
C LEU A 219 -2.52 -6.94 12.26
N LEU A 220 -2.82 -6.12 11.28
CA LEU A 220 -2.12 -4.89 10.98
C LEU A 220 -2.85 -3.73 11.65
N LEU A 221 -2.13 -2.96 12.44
CA LEU A 221 -2.58 -1.69 13.01
C LEU A 221 -1.71 -0.58 12.41
N ILE A 222 -2.32 0.48 11.91
CA ILE A 222 -1.63 1.64 11.34
C ILE A 222 -2.11 2.87 12.10
N ASN A 223 -1.20 3.59 12.75
CA ASN A 223 -1.49 4.82 13.45
C ASN A 223 -0.94 6.00 12.63
N LYS A 224 -1.83 6.76 12.02
CA LYS A 224 -1.53 7.96 11.23
C LYS A 224 -1.72 9.27 12.01
N GLU A 225 -1.80 9.20 13.34
CA GLU A 225 -1.67 10.40 14.18
C GLU A 225 -0.25 10.94 14.11
N GLU A 226 -0.09 12.25 14.08
CA GLU A 226 1.19 12.91 13.80
C GLU A 226 1.93 13.36 15.07
N THR A 227 1.29 13.29 16.21
CA THR A 227 1.83 13.80 17.47
C THR A 227 1.66 12.79 18.61
N ALA A 228 2.43 12.98 19.68
CA ALA A 228 2.40 12.12 20.86
C ALA A 228 1.01 12.04 21.56
N SER A 229 0.09 12.94 21.27
CA SER A 229 -1.30 12.80 21.71
C SER A 229 -1.99 11.58 21.06
N GLY A 230 -1.46 11.11 19.94
CA GLY A 230 -1.86 9.89 19.25
C GLY A 230 -1.33 8.61 19.86
N ASP A 231 -0.34 8.68 20.76
CA ASP A 231 0.23 7.49 21.42
C ASP A 231 -0.82 6.73 22.22
N GLY A 232 -0.64 5.41 22.29
CA GLY A 232 -1.52 4.59 23.08
C GLY A 232 -1.30 3.10 22.87
N SER A 233 -2.33 2.34 23.16
CA SER A 233 -2.41 0.93 22.89
C SER A 233 -3.77 0.56 22.32
N VAL A 234 -3.79 -0.49 21.51
CA VAL A 234 -5.03 -1.12 21.04
C VAL A 234 -5.23 -2.43 21.79
N THR A 235 -6.43 -2.64 22.34
CA THR A 235 -6.80 -3.93 22.90
C THR A 235 -7.46 -4.77 21.81
N LEU A 236 -6.79 -5.86 21.42
CA LEU A 236 -7.39 -6.88 20.56
C LEU A 236 -8.05 -7.93 21.43
N THR A 237 -9.33 -8.21 21.21
CA THR A 237 -10.04 -9.34 21.85
C THR A 237 -10.17 -10.48 20.84
N MET A 238 -9.53 -11.60 21.14
CA MET A 238 -9.54 -12.81 20.33
C MET A 238 -9.34 -14.06 21.20
N SER A 239 -10.21 -15.05 21.05
CA SER A 239 -10.11 -16.32 21.77
C SER A 239 -9.27 -17.35 20.99
N GLY A 240 -8.67 -18.31 21.72
CA GLY A 240 -7.96 -19.45 21.12
C GLY A 240 -6.58 -19.13 20.52
N GLY A 241 -6.02 -17.95 20.80
CA GLY A 241 -4.70 -17.55 20.31
C GLY A 241 -3.59 -17.79 21.35
N GLY A 242 -2.39 -18.10 20.84
CA GLY A 242 -1.15 -18.17 21.63
C GLY A 242 -0.51 -16.80 21.83
N ASN A 243 0.74 -16.79 22.29
CA ASN A 243 1.51 -15.55 22.41
C ASN A 243 1.70 -14.88 21.06
N ALA A 244 1.49 -13.57 21.02
CA ALA A 244 1.65 -12.76 19.81
C ALA A 244 3.09 -12.30 19.63
N SER A 245 3.57 -12.29 18.38
CA SER A 245 4.84 -11.64 18.00
C SER A 245 4.53 -10.34 17.25
N LEU A 246 5.31 -9.28 17.52
CA LEU A 246 5.09 -7.96 16.95
C LEU A 246 6.20 -7.57 15.98
N TRP A 247 5.86 -7.33 14.71
CA TRP A 247 6.70 -6.60 13.76
C TRP A 247 6.29 -5.13 13.78
N LYS A 248 7.15 -4.30 14.32
CA LYS A 248 6.90 -2.86 14.41
C LYS A 248 7.57 -2.16 13.24
N LEU A 249 6.79 -1.40 12.49
CA LEU A 249 7.28 -0.44 11.50
C LEU A 249 7.34 0.92 12.17
N LEU A 250 8.55 1.37 12.45
CA LEU A 250 8.84 2.57 13.23
C LEU A 250 9.83 3.47 12.52
N VAL A 251 9.83 4.72 12.89
CA VAL A 251 10.85 5.71 12.52
C VAL A 251 11.36 6.44 13.76
N THR A 252 12.61 6.86 13.76
CA THR A 252 13.21 7.64 14.85
C THR A 252 12.37 8.89 15.13
N GLY A 253 12.04 9.09 16.41
CA GLY A 253 11.24 10.25 16.84
C GLY A 253 9.80 10.27 16.34
N ASN A 254 9.30 9.18 15.75
CA ASN A 254 7.95 9.09 15.18
C ASN A 254 7.63 10.23 14.18
N ASN A 255 8.63 10.62 13.40
CA ASN A 255 8.52 11.72 12.44
C ASN A 255 8.02 11.21 11.07
N TYR A 256 6.80 11.54 10.69
CA TYR A 256 6.21 11.13 9.40
C TYR A 256 6.98 11.69 8.19
N ALA A 257 7.63 12.85 8.34
CA ALA A 257 8.44 13.49 7.29
C ALA A 257 9.88 12.97 7.22
N ALA A 258 10.22 11.94 8.01
CA ALA A 258 11.53 11.32 7.99
C ALA A 258 11.79 10.57 6.69
N SER A 259 13.03 10.63 6.22
CA SER A 259 13.52 9.85 5.07
C SER A 259 14.72 9.01 5.50
N ASP A 260 14.72 7.75 5.08
CA ASP A 260 15.80 6.80 5.33
C ASP A 260 16.39 6.35 3.99
N TYR A 261 17.50 6.97 3.61
CA TYR A 261 18.18 6.62 2.37
C TYR A 261 19.32 5.62 2.63
N THR A 262 19.54 4.71 1.69
CA THR A 262 20.68 3.79 1.71
C THR A 262 22.02 4.52 1.74
N ALA A 263 23.03 3.91 2.29
CA ALA A 263 24.48 4.11 2.25
C ALA A 263 25.06 5.53 2.17
N LEU A 264 24.39 6.49 1.54
CA LEU A 264 24.98 7.79 1.21
C LEU A 264 24.78 8.84 2.30
N THR A 265 24.02 8.53 3.35
CA THR A 265 23.80 9.44 4.47
C THR A 265 24.14 8.75 5.80
N THR A 266 25.20 9.22 6.43
CA THR A 266 25.63 8.79 7.77
C THR A 266 24.81 9.42 8.90
N GLY A 267 23.87 10.29 8.60
CA GLY A 267 22.99 11.00 9.53
C GLY A 267 21.52 10.83 9.19
N GLY A 268 20.65 11.39 10.02
CA GLY A 268 19.20 11.42 9.83
C GLY A 268 18.46 10.29 10.54
N ASP A 269 17.16 10.26 10.32
CA ASP A 269 16.24 9.30 10.93
C ASP A 269 16.49 7.87 10.45
N THR A 270 16.07 6.92 11.24
CA THR A 270 16.16 5.50 10.89
C THR A 270 14.76 4.89 10.88
N ILE A 271 14.40 4.29 9.77
CA ILE A 271 13.18 3.48 9.63
C ILE A 271 13.53 2.02 9.91
N THR A 272 12.70 1.35 10.67
CA THR A 272 12.88 -0.07 10.98
C THR A 272 11.58 -0.85 10.79
N LEU A 273 11.70 -2.09 10.30
CA LEU A 273 10.65 -3.10 10.32
C LEU A 273 11.14 -4.32 11.11
N GLY A 274 10.51 -4.59 12.25
CA GLY A 274 10.93 -5.66 13.14
C GLY A 274 12.37 -5.50 13.67
N GLY A 275 12.85 -4.27 13.83
CA GLY A 275 14.22 -3.94 14.27
C GLY A 275 15.28 -3.90 13.16
N GLN A 276 14.92 -4.26 11.93
CA GLN A 276 15.83 -4.25 10.78
C GLN A 276 15.60 -3.02 9.89
N THR A 277 16.63 -2.55 9.18
CA THR A 277 16.63 -1.33 8.38
C THR A 277 17.37 -1.53 7.07
N PHE A 278 17.11 -0.71 6.07
CA PHE A 278 17.94 -0.60 4.86
C PHE A 278 18.99 0.50 4.97
N LYS A 279 18.96 1.30 6.03
CA LYS A 279 19.96 2.34 6.25
C LYS A 279 21.36 1.75 6.31
N GLY A 280 22.28 2.33 5.54
CA GLY A 280 23.64 1.83 5.39
C GLY A 280 23.82 0.66 4.42
N SER A 281 22.76 0.17 3.80
CA SER A 281 22.85 -0.85 2.76
C SER A 281 23.38 -0.25 1.45
N THR A 282 24.32 -0.94 0.82
CA THR A 282 24.89 -0.56 -0.48
C THR A 282 24.40 -1.43 -1.64
N ASP A 283 23.77 -2.55 -1.32
CA ASP A 283 23.34 -3.58 -2.28
C ASP A 283 21.85 -3.93 -2.18
N GLY A 284 21.12 -3.24 -1.28
CA GLY A 284 19.70 -3.52 -1.01
C GLY A 284 19.45 -4.60 0.03
N SER A 285 20.51 -5.16 0.65
CA SER A 285 20.34 -6.11 1.75
C SER A 285 19.87 -5.41 3.03
N ILE A 286 18.94 -6.06 3.75
CA ILE A 286 18.46 -5.54 5.02
C ILE A 286 19.53 -5.68 6.11
N GLN A 287 19.71 -4.66 6.93
CA GLN A 287 20.71 -4.55 7.99
C GLN A 287 20.09 -4.76 9.38
N GLY A 288 20.92 -5.14 10.33
CA GLY A 288 20.50 -5.28 11.73
C GLY A 288 19.90 -6.64 12.07
N THR A 289 19.59 -6.82 13.34
CA THR A 289 19.02 -8.06 13.87
C THR A 289 17.51 -7.92 14.06
N GLN A 290 16.75 -8.91 13.60
CA GLN A 290 15.32 -8.95 13.82
C GLN A 290 15.00 -8.97 15.33
N SER A 291 14.11 -8.09 15.76
CA SER A 291 13.63 -7.98 17.14
C SER A 291 12.11 -8.00 17.16
N LEU A 292 11.53 -9.06 17.69
CA LEU A 292 10.08 -9.28 17.70
C LEU A 292 9.59 -9.38 19.16
N PRO A 293 9.16 -8.26 19.76
CA PRO A 293 8.55 -8.30 21.08
C PRO A 293 7.35 -9.25 21.12
N THR A 294 7.21 -9.93 22.26
CA THR A 294 6.10 -10.85 22.51
C THR A 294 5.03 -10.18 23.38
N VAL A 295 3.77 -10.38 23.02
CA VAL A 295 2.62 -10.02 23.86
C VAL A 295 1.93 -11.30 24.32
N VAL A 296 1.87 -11.48 25.65
CA VAL A 296 1.14 -12.57 26.28
C VAL A 296 -0.29 -12.09 26.51
N PRO A 297 -1.31 -12.83 26.07
CA PRO A 297 -2.69 -12.42 26.29
C PRO A 297 -3.09 -12.51 27.77
N SER A 298 -3.93 -11.60 28.21
CA SER A 298 -4.65 -11.69 29.48
C SER A 298 -6.08 -12.18 29.20
N GLY A 299 -6.34 -13.44 29.41
CA GLY A 299 -7.54 -14.09 28.91
C GLY A 299 -7.60 -14.07 27.39
N SER A 300 -8.62 -13.41 26.83
CA SER A 300 -8.75 -13.22 25.38
C SER A 300 -8.19 -11.88 24.88
N ASN A 301 -7.54 -11.09 25.73
CA ASN A 301 -7.15 -9.71 25.40
C ASN A 301 -5.64 -9.59 25.20
N TYR A 302 -5.25 -8.96 24.09
CA TYR A 302 -3.88 -8.56 23.78
C TYR A 302 -3.80 -7.03 23.82
N THR A 303 -2.91 -6.50 24.66
CA THR A 303 -2.64 -5.05 24.70
C THR A 303 -1.45 -4.75 23.79
N ILE A 304 -1.69 -4.11 22.68
CA ILE A 304 -0.71 -3.83 21.62
C ILE A 304 -0.29 -2.37 21.72
N PRO A 305 0.96 -2.05 22.11
CA PRO A 305 1.47 -0.69 22.06
C PRO A 305 1.50 -0.18 20.62
N LEU A 306 0.94 1.01 20.39
CA LEU A 306 0.82 1.62 19.06
C LEU A 306 1.16 3.12 19.15
N PRO A 307 2.45 3.49 19.00
CA PRO A 307 2.84 4.89 18.95
C PRO A 307 2.21 5.61 17.76
N HIS A 308 2.12 6.96 17.84
CA HIS A 308 1.78 7.75 16.67
C HIS A 308 2.79 7.53 15.54
N THR A 309 2.39 7.79 14.31
CA THR A 309 3.25 7.63 13.12
C THR A 309 3.96 6.27 13.11
N SER A 310 3.17 5.20 13.14
CA SER A 310 3.71 3.83 13.16
C SER A 310 2.74 2.80 12.59
N ALA A 311 3.26 1.61 12.29
CA ALA A 311 2.42 0.44 12.09
C ALA A 311 2.96 -0.77 12.87
N VAL A 312 2.07 -1.68 13.21
CA VAL A 312 2.42 -2.92 13.92
C VAL A 312 1.67 -4.08 13.28
N ILE A 313 2.43 -5.11 12.87
CA ILE A 313 1.87 -6.41 12.51
C ILE A 313 1.94 -7.32 13.73
N VAL A 314 0.80 -7.79 14.16
CA VAL A 314 0.64 -8.74 15.29
C VAL A 314 0.38 -10.11 14.70
N LYS A 315 1.30 -11.05 14.86
CA LYS A 315 1.10 -12.44 14.45
C LYS A 315 0.74 -13.30 15.66
N ILE A 316 -0.39 -14.00 15.58
CA ILE A 316 -0.93 -14.84 16.62
C ILE A 316 -1.14 -16.25 16.06
N PRO A 317 -0.42 -17.26 16.54
CA PRO A 317 -0.70 -18.65 16.21
C PRO A 317 -2.02 -19.07 16.87
N LEU A 318 -2.88 -19.75 16.12
CA LEU A 318 -4.09 -20.36 16.67
C LEU A 318 -3.80 -21.81 17.07
N SER A 319 -4.35 -22.21 18.21
CA SER A 319 -4.28 -23.58 18.74
C SER A 319 -5.19 -24.53 17.95
#